data_2377d9f1acae4a2e2a680a3434ad4c2c
#
_entry.id   2377d9f1acae4a2e2a680a3434ad4c2c
#
_cell.length_a   1.000
_cell.length_b   1.000
_cell.length_c   1.000
_cell.angle_alpha   90.00
_cell.angle_beta   90.00
_cell.angle_gamma   90.00
#
_symmetry.space_group_name_H-M   'P 1'
#
loop_
_entity.id
_entity.type
_entity.pdbx_description
1 polymer ?
#
loop_
_entity_poly.entity_id
_entity_poly.type
_entity_poly.pdbx_seq_one_letter_code
_entity_poly.pdbx_strand_id
1 'polypeptide(L)'
;MNRKMVFYMIGKIVQAEAAMLLLPLVVALLYKETPLPFLITIGIALVLGIALSLIFKPKDRVIYAKEGFVIVAFAWIALSLIGCIPFVLSGALPNFFDAFFETVSGFTTTGASVMTDVESMPHGVLMWRSFTHWVGGMGVLVFIMAIIPSVTDRSIHILRAEMPGPIVGKLVPRAKQTARILYLIYVFLTATEVIFLVCGKMPLFDALVHSFGTAGTGGFGIKADSIGSYSTYCQVVITIFMLLFGVNFNLYFLALLRNFRSLFKSQELWCYLGIFGVATALITANIYNLYHSLGKALQLSTFQVASILTTTGFSTADFDLWPDLSRSILFLLMFVGGCAGSTAGGLKVSRVMLLFKLIRRELRHMLHPRSVGVVKLEGKRVDNATLNGVSAYFPIYFAFIAGIFLILSLEPNFNIESNLSATVSCFNNIGPGLGLVGPVQSYTGYSNLSKFVLSMAMLLGRLEIFPLWFALSPSTWSKK
;
A
#
# COMPACT_ATOMS: atom_id res chain seq x y z
N MET A 1 -9.42 17.86 21.94
CA MET A 1 -9.69 16.68 21.11
C MET A 1 -10.96 15.99 21.55
N ASN A 2 -11.85 15.63 20.64
CA ASN A 2 -13.11 14.91 20.92
C ASN A 2 -12.87 13.38 20.96
N ARG A 3 -12.45 12.88 22.16
CA ARG A 3 -12.17 11.43 22.34
C ARG A 3 -13.39 10.55 22.05
N LYS A 4 -14.62 11.02 22.36
CA LYS A 4 -15.83 10.26 22.07
C LYS A 4 -16.02 10.04 20.57
N MET A 5 -15.69 11.05 19.75
CA MET A 5 -15.78 10.93 18.30
C MET A 5 -14.76 9.92 17.74
N VAL A 6 -13.54 9.87 18.29
CA VAL A 6 -12.52 8.90 17.89
C VAL A 6 -13.01 7.47 18.10
N PHE A 7 -13.43 7.11 19.33
CA PHE A 7 -13.89 5.76 19.64
C PHE A 7 -15.20 5.40 18.92
N TYR A 8 -16.10 6.37 18.72
CA TYR A 8 -17.31 6.16 17.92
C TYR A 8 -16.96 5.76 16.47
N MET A 9 -16.00 6.47 15.84
CA MET A 9 -15.58 6.18 14.48
C MET A 9 -14.88 4.82 14.39
N ILE A 10 -14.01 4.48 15.34
CA ILE A 10 -13.37 3.15 15.40
C ILE A 10 -14.46 2.07 15.49
N GLY A 11 -15.48 2.25 16.35
CA GLY A 11 -16.60 1.31 16.43
C GLY A 11 -17.32 1.13 15.10
N LYS A 12 -17.51 2.20 14.32
CA LYS A 12 -18.12 2.12 12.96
C LYS A 12 -17.22 1.41 11.96
N ILE A 13 -15.91 1.60 12.04
CA ILE A 13 -14.92 0.95 11.20
C ILE A 13 -14.91 -0.56 11.45
N VAL A 14 -14.91 -0.97 12.72
CA VAL A 14 -14.97 -2.37 13.13
C VAL A 14 -16.28 -3.04 12.69
N GLN A 15 -17.42 -2.34 12.74
CA GLN A 15 -18.68 -2.84 12.16
C GLN A 15 -18.58 -3.03 10.64
N ALA A 16 -17.89 -2.15 9.93
CA ALA A 16 -17.65 -2.31 8.50
C ALA A 16 -16.77 -3.52 8.20
N GLU A 17 -15.75 -3.78 9.02
CA GLU A 17 -14.90 -4.97 8.90
C GLU A 17 -15.71 -6.26 9.08
N ALA A 18 -16.66 -6.30 10.01
CA ALA A 18 -17.56 -7.44 10.14
C ALA A 18 -18.36 -7.71 8.85
N ALA A 19 -18.76 -6.67 8.13
CA ALA A 19 -19.41 -6.83 6.83
C ALA A 19 -18.42 -7.30 5.74
N MET A 20 -17.16 -6.85 5.77
CA MET A 20 -16.12 -7.31 4.85
C MET A 20 -15.80 -8.80 5.01
N LEU A 21 -15.83 -9.33 6.24
CA LEU A 21 -15.61 -10.75 6.53
C LEU A 21 -16.71 -11.67 5.99
N LEU A 22 -17.85 -11.14 5.50
CA LEU A 22 -18.87 -11.95 4.83
C LEU A 22 -18.36 -12.53 3.50
N LEU A 23 -17.46 -11.84 2.79
CA LEU A 23 -16.92 -12.34 1.52
C LEU A 23 -16.10 -13.63 1.71
N PRO A 24 -15.05 -13.67 2.57
CA PRO A 24 -14.32 -14.91 2.81
C PRO A 24 -15.17 -15.98 3.47
N LEU A 25 -16.18 -15.63 4.29
CA LEU A 25 -17.16 -16.57 4.84
C LEU A 25 -17.94 -17.29 3.71
N VAL A 26 -18.43 -16.53 2.72
CA VAL A 26 -19.14 -17.12 1.56
C VAL A 26 -18.21 -18.04 0.77
N VAL A 27 -16.96 -17.64 0.57
CA VAL A 27 -15.96 -18.49 -0.11
C VAL A 27 -15.71 -19.77 0.67
N ALA A 28 -15.51 -19.71 1.99
CA ALA A 28 -15.34 -20.91 2.82
C ALA A 28 -16.54 -21.85 2.70
N LEU A 29 -17.77 -21.34 2.66
CA LEU A 29 -18.98 -22.14 2.47
C LEU A 29 -19.03 -22.80 1.08
N LEU A 30 -18.64 -22.06 0.02
CA LEU A 30 -18.63 -22.57 -1.37
C LEU A 30 -17.61 -23.71 -1.53
N TYR A 31 -16.45 -23.61 -0.89
CA TYR A 31 -15.41 -24.64 -0.90
C TYR A 31 -15.59 -25.71 0.19
N LYS A 32 -16.71 -25.66 0.96
CA LYS A 32 -17.03 -26.61 2.05
C LYS A 32 -15.96 -26.64 3.15
N GLU A 33 -15.32 -25.53 3.39
CA GLU A 33 -14.37 -25.32 4.48
C GLU A 33 -15.09 -24.93 5.76
N THR A 34 -14.40 -24.97 6.91
CA THR A 34 -15.01 -24.62 8.21
C THR A 34 -15.27 -23.10 8.28
N PRO A 35 -16.55 -22.65 8.39
CA PRO A 35 -16.87 -21.23 8.45
C PRO A 35 -16.65 -20.61 9.84
N LEU A 36 -16.38 -21.45 10.84
CA LEU A 36 -16.36 -21.06 12.26
C LEU A 36 -15.37 -19.89 12.57
N PRO A 37 -14.13 -19.86 12.03
CA PRO A 37 -13.19 -18.75 12.27
C PRO A 37 -13.77 -17.40 11.86
N PHE A 38 -14.44 -17.34 10.71
CA PHE A 38 -15.07 -16.12 10.21
C PHE A 38 -16.30 -15.72 11.01
N LEU A 39 -17.17 -16.68 11.37
CA LEU A 39 -18.37 -16.41 12.18
C LEU A 39 -18.03 -15.86 13.57
N ILE A 40 -17.05 -16.46 14.24
CA ILE A 40 -16.59 -15.97 15.56
C ILE A 40 -16.02 -14.55 15.42
N THR A 41 -15.18 -14.30 14.41
CA THR A 41 -14.58 -12.97 14.19
C THR A 41 -15.62 -11.92 13.88
N ILE A 42 -16.63 -12.23 13.04
CA ILE A 42 -17.77 -11.34 12.76
C ILE A 42 -18.53 -11.04 14.07
N GLY A 43 -18.80 -12.05 14.90
CA GLY A 43 -19.44 -11.89 16.19
C GLY A 43 -18.67 -10.93 17.10
N ILE A 44 -17.36 -11.14 17.27
CA ILE A 44 -16.47 -10.28 18.05
C ILE A 44 -16.48 -8.85 17.50
N ALA A 45 -16.31 -8.68 16.19
CA ALA A 45 -16.29 -7.37 15.55
C ALA A 45 -17.62 -6.62 15.71
N LEU A 46 -18.75 -7.30 15.57
CA LEU A 46 -20.07 -6.68 15.79
C LEU A 46 -20.28 -6.27 17.25
N VAL A 47 -19.96 -7.14 18.20
CA VAL A 47 -20.12 -6.83 19.65
C VAL A 47 -19.25 -5.64 20.03
N LEU A 48 -17.96 -5.67 19.70
CA LEU A 48 -17.02 -4.57 19.98
C LEU A 48 -17.42 -3.29 19.26
N GLY A 49 -17.73 -3.38 17.96
CA GLY A 49 -18.10 -2.22 17.13
C GLY A 49 -19.39 -1.55 17.60
N ILE A 50 -20.43 -2.34 17.98
CA ILE A 50 -21.69 -1.83 18.53
C ILE A 50 -21.45 -1.21 19.90
N ALA A 51 -20.74 -1.90 20.79
CA ALA A 51 -20.44 -1.40 22.13
C ALA A 51 -19.71 -0.04 22.06
N LEU A 52 -18.64 0.06 21.26
CA LEU A 52 -17.90 1.33 21.07
C LEU A 52 -18.81 2.44 20.52
N SER A 53 -19.64 2.14 19.53
CA SER A 53 -20.51 3.13 18.90
C SER A 53 -21.66 3.60 19.78
N LEU A 54 -22.15 2.77 20.72
CA LEU A 54 -23.20 3.13 21.66
C LEU A 54 -22.65 3.88 22.87
N ILE A 55 -21.56 3.38 23.48
CA ILE A 55 -20.95 3.97 24.68
C ILE A 55 -20.37 5.36 24.37
N PHE A 56 -19.71 5.53 23.23
CA PHE A 56 -19.00 6.75 22.88
C PHE A 56 -19.76 7.64 21.89
N LYS A 57 -21.09 7.55 21.83
CA LYS A 57 -21.91 8.40 20.93
C LYS A 57 -21.60 9.89 21.15
N PRO A 58 -21.04 10.61 20.15
CA PRO A 58 -20.67 12.01 20.31
C PRO A 58 -21.89 12.91 20.22
N LYS A 59 -21.90 13.99 21.00
CA LYS A 59 -22.90 15.07 20.88
C LYS A 59 -22.61 15.93 19.65
N ASP A 60 -21.33 16.24 19.39
CA ASP A 60 -20.86 16.96 18.23
C ASP A 60 -20.13 16.00 17.27
N ARG A 61 -20.51 16.04 15.99
CA ARG A 61 -19.98 15.16 14.93
C ARG A 61 -18.93 15.85 14.06
N VAL A 62 -18.44 17.02 14.44
CA VAL A 62 -17.39 17.72 13.71
C VAL A 62 -16.04 17.01 13.93
N ILE A 63 -15.33 16.71 12.85
CA ILE A 63 -14.01 16.11 12.88
C ILE A 63 -13.01 17.17 12.43
N TYR A 64 -12.06 17.52 13.30
CA TYR A 64 -10.94 18.41 12.98
C TYR A 64 -9.72 17.59 12.51
N ALA A 65 -8.68 18.24 12.03
CA ALA A 65 -7.49 17.57 11.51
C ALA A 65 -6.81 16.65 12.55
N LYS A 66 -6.74 17.08 13.82
CA LYS A 66 -6.16 16.26 14.91
C LYS A 66 -6.91 14.95 15.11
N GLU A 67 -8.25 15.01 15.20
CA GLU A 67 -9.10 13.82 15.32
C GLU A 67 -8.97 12.94 14.08
N GLY A 68 -8.90 13.53 12.87
CA GLY A 68 -8.73 12.80 11.62
C GLY A 68 -7.48 11.92 11.63
N PHE A 69 -6.33 12.47 11.98
CA PHE A 69 -5.07 11.70 12.06
C PHE A 69 -5.12 10.57 13.08
N VAL A 70 -5.68 10.84 14.27
CA VAL A 70 -5.80 9.84 15.35
C VAL A 70 -6.78 8.73 14.94
N ILE A 71 -7.92 9.07 14.34
CA ILE A 71 -8.90 8.08 13.84
C ILE A 71 -8.24 7.18 12.81
N VAL A 72 -7.50 7.74 11.84
CA VAL A 72 -6.79 6.97 10.81
C VAL A 72 -5.83 5.97 11.46
N ALA A 73 -4.94 6.43 12.34
CA ALA A 73 -3.93 5.58 12.96
C ALA A 73 -4.54 4.41 13.76
N PHE A 74 -5.52 4.72 14.62
CA PHE A 74 -6.17 3.67 15.43
C PHE A 74 -7.09 2.77 14.62
N ALA A 75 -7.68 3.26 13.54
CA ALA A 75 -8.46 2.44 12.62
C ALA A 75 -7.62 1.31 12.01
N TRP A 76 -6.45 1.63 11.48
CA TRP A 76 -5.56 0.64 10.90
C TRP A 76 -5.08 -0.40 11.92
N ILE A 77 -4.76 0.03 13.14
CA ILE A 77 -4.40 -0.88 14.23
C ILE A 77 -5.59 -1.78 14.61
N ALA A 78 -6.79 -1.21 14.77
CA ALA A 78 -7.99 -1.97 15.17
C ALA A 78 -8.38 -3.01 14.11
N LEU A 79 -8.36 -2.63 12.82
CA LEU A 79 -8.60 -3.55 11.70
C LEU A 79 -7.58 -4.69 11.69
N SER A 80 -6.30 -4.38 11.89
CA SER A 80 -5.26 -5.41 11.92
C SER A 80 -5.39 -6.36 13.11
N LEU A 81 -5.82 -5.87 14.27
CA LEU A 81 -6.06 -6.69 15.47
C LEU A 81 -7.27 -7.60 15.34
N ILE A 82 -8.34 -7.16 14.67
CA ILE A 82 -9.53 -7.99 14.45
C ILE A 82 -9.33 -8.90 13.26
N GLY A 83 -8.77 -8.38 12.17
CA GLY A 83 -8.53 -9.13 10.95
C GLY A 83 -7.51 -10.26 11.08
N CYS A 84 -6.68 -10.29 12.15
CA CYS A 84 -5.78 -11.41 12.41
C CYS A 84 -6.47 -12.62 13.07
N ILE A 85 -7.66 -12.44 13.67
CA ILE A 85 -8.38 -13.51 14.38
C ILE A 85 -8.69 -14.70 13.48
N PRO A 86 -9.17 -14.54 12.22
CA PRO A 86 -9.42 -15.68 11.32
C PRO A 86 -8.18 -16.53 11.07
N PHE A 87 -7.00 -15.93 10.95
CA PHE A 87 -5.74 -16.67 10.74
C PHE A 87 -5.36 -17.53 11.95
N VAL A 88 -5.57 -17.01 13.16
CA VAL A 88 -5.31 -17.75 14.40
C VAL A 88 -6.33 -18.87 14.58
N LEU A 89 -7.62 -18.59 14.44
CA LEU A 89 -8.71 -19.55 14.67
C LEU A 89 -8.78 -20.67 13.61
N SER A 90 -8.36 -20.38 12.37
CA SER A 90 -8.26 -21.41 11.32
C SER A 90 -7.05 -22.34 11.49
N GLY A 91 -6.10 -21.99 12.37
CA GLY A 91 -4.84 -22.71 12.50
C GLY A 91 -3.82 -22.42 11.39
N ALA A 92 -4.15 -21.53 10.43
CA ALA A 92 -3.23 -21.13 9.36
C ALA A 92 -1.96 -20.43 9.90
N LEU A 93 -2.13 -19.56 10.90
CA LEU A 93 -1.06 -18.90 11.63
C LEU A 93 -1.39 -18.92 13.14
N PRO A 94 -1.00 -19.97 13.87
CA PRO A 94 -1.34 -20.09 15.29
C PRO A 94 -0.69 -19.05 16.18
N ASN A 95 0.47 -18.52 15.79
CA ASN A 95 1.17 -17.47 16.53
C ASN A 95 0.50 -16.11 16.25
N PHE A 96 0.12 -15.42 17.33
CA PHE A 96 -0.49 -14.09 17.23
C PHE A 96 0.39 -13.08 16.48
N PHE A 97 1.70 -13.07 16.71
CA PHE A 97 2.59 -12.12 16.03
C PHE A 97 2.68 -12.38 14.53
N ASP A 98 2.64 -13.64 14.11
CA ASP A 98 2.61 -14.04 12.71
C ASP A 98 1.28 -13.63 12.05
N ALA A 99 0.16 -13.93 12.69
CA ALA A 99 -1.17 -13.54 12.22
C ALA A 99 -1.34 -12.01 12.14
N PHE A 100 -0.82 -11.28 13.13
CA PHE A 100 -0.83 -9.82 13.14
C PHE A 100 0.05 -9.25 12.03
N PHE A 101 1.27 -9.78 11.84
CA PHE A 101 2.17 -9.38 10.75
C PHE A 101 1.51 -9.57 9.39
N GLU A 102 0.94 -10.76 9.12
CA GLU A 102 0.27 -11.08 7.87
C GLU A 102 -0.91 -10.15 7.60
N THR A 103 -1.70 -9.86 8.64
CA THR A 103 -2.87 -8.97 8.54
C THR A 103 -2.47 -7.51 8.33
N VAL A 104 -1.45 -7.02 9.05
CA VAL A 104 -0.89 -5.69 8.82
C VAL A 104 -0.36 -5.59 7.41
N SER A 105 0.42 -6.59 6.96
CA SER A 105 0.93 -6.67 5.60
C SER A 105 -0.21 -6.65 4.57
N GLY A 106 -1.32 -7.34 4.87
CA GLY A 106 -2.53 -7.34 4.07
C GLY A 106 -3.15 -5.95 3.93
N PHE A 107 -3.55 -5.35 5.03
CA PHE A 107 -4.21 -4.04 5.00
C PHE A 107 -3.30 -2.92 4.52
N THR A 108 -2.01 -2.91 4.90
CA THR A 108 -1.05 -1.90 4.42
C THR A 108 -0.59 -2.14 2.99
N THR A 109 -1.10 -3.19 2.35
CA THR A 109 -0.76 -3.57 0.97
C THR A 109 0.73 -3.76 0.77
N THR A 110 1.40 -4.37 1.76
CA THR A 110 2.84 -4.62 1.72
C THR A 110 3.18 -5.91 0.98
N GLY A 111 2.44 -7.00 1.25
CA GLY A 111 2.71 -8.29 0.62
C GLY A 111 3.87 -9.10 1.23
N ALA A 112 4.49 -8.62 2.29
CA ALA A 112 5.43 -9.41 3.08
C ALA A 112 4.68 -10.52 3.81
N SER A 113 5.16 -11.77 3.73
CA SER A 113 4.46 -12.93 4.25
C SER A 113 5.32 -13.74 5.20
N VAL A 114 4.70 -14.25 6.26
CA VAL A 114 5.27 -15.25 7.16
C VAL A 114 4.76 -16.66 6.85
N MET A 115 3.89 -16.83 5.85
CA MET A 115 3.42 -18.12 5.40
C MET A 115 4.51 -18.83 4.58
N THR A 116 4.81 -20.06 4.93
CA THR A 116 5.80 -20.91 4.21
C THR A 116 5.15 -21.80 3.17
N ASP A 117 3.93 -22.24 3.43
CA ASP A 117 3.13 -23.05 2.50
C ASP A 117 1.77 -22.37 2.27
N VAL A 118 1.69 -21.58 1.21
CA VAL A 118 0.48 -20.82 0.85
C VAL A 118 -0.52 -21.73 0.10
N GLU A 119 -0.02 -22.74 -0.62
CA GLU A 119 -0.85 -23.58 -1.49
C GLU A 119 -1.76 -24.53 -0.71
N SER A 120 -1.35 -24.93 0.52
CA SER A 120 -2.16 -25.77 1.40
C SER A 120 -3.25 -25.02 2.18
N MET A 121 -3.26 -23.67 2.11
CA MET A 121 -4.17 -22.85 2.91
C MET A 121 -5.62 -22.93 2.41
N PRO A 122 -6.62 -22.87 3.33
CA PRO A 122 -8.03 -22.81 2.97
C PRO A 122 -8.35 -21.59 2.07
N HIS A 123 -9.23 -21.79 1.08
CA HIS A 123 -9.64 -20.72 0.14
C HIS A 123 -10.26 -19.51 0.83
N GLY A 124 -11.02 -19.73 1.92
CA GLY A 124 -11.56 -18.64 2.72
C GLY A 124 -10.46 -17.76 3.32
N VAL A 125 -9.38 -18.36 3.82
CA VAL A 125 -8.21 -17.65 4.38
C VAL A 125 -7.45 -16.89 3.29
N LEU A 126 -7.22 -17.53 2.14
CA LEU A 126 -6.57 -16.91 0.98
C LEU A 126 -7.40 -15.73 0.43
N MET A 127 -8.72 -15.88 0.38
CA MET A 127 -9.62 -14.80 0.00
C MET A 127 -9.53 -13.64 0.97
N TRP A 128 -9.56 -13.87 2.29
CA TRP A 128 -9.43 -12.82 3.29
C TRP A 128 -8.10 -12.09 3.14
N ARG A 129 -7.00 -12.83 3.04
CA ARG A 129 -5.65 -12.33 2.84
C ARG A 129 -5.55 -11.36 1.65
N SER A 130 -6.06 -11.73 0.49
CA SER A 130 -6.02 -10.89 -0.71
C SER A 130 -7.06 -9.76 -0.68
N PHE A 131 -8.22 -9.99 -0.05
CA PHE A 131 -9.25 -8.97 0.09
C PHE A 131 -8.81 -7.82 1.01
N THR A 132 -7.97 -8.09 2.04
CA THR A 132 -7.36 -7.02 2.83
C THR A 132 -6.53 -6.07 1.98
N HIS A 133 -5.81 -6.56 0.94
CA HIS A 133 -5.11 -5.71 -0.04
C HIS A 133 -6.08 -4.81 -0.79
N TRP A 134 -7.17 -5.38 -1.29
CA TRP A 134 -8.15 -4.61 -2.05
C TRP A 134 -8.78 -3.48 -1.22
N VAL A 135 -9.13 -3.77 0.03
CA VAL A 135 -9.65 -2.78 0.98
C VAL A 135 -8.59 -1.74 1.34
N GLY A 136 -7.37 -2.19 1.62
CA GLY A 136 -6.24 -1.32 2.01
C GLY A 136 -5.76 -0.41 0.89
N GLY A 137 -5.85 -0.85 -0.38
CA GLY A 137 -5.33 -0.12 -1.54
C GLY A 137 -5.89 1.28 -1.70
N MET A 138 -7.21 1.44 -1.63
CA MET A 138 -7.87 2.76 -1.70
C MET A 138 -8.00 3.47 -0.35
N GLY A 139 -7.43 2.89 0.71
CA GLY A 139 -7.58 3.39 2.08
C GLY A 139 -8.93 3.03 2.69
N VAL A 140 -8.88 2.43 3.86
CA VAL A 140 -10.06 1.92 4.58
C VAL A 140 -11.08 3.02 4.85
N LEU A 141 -10.60 4.23 5.21
CA LEU A 141 -11.50 5.34 5.53
C LEU A 141 -12.11 6.00 4.30
N VAL A 142 -11.44 5.97 3.15
CA VAL A 142 -12.03 6.40 1.87
C VAL A 142 -13.20 5.47 1.52
N PHE A 143 -13.05 4.16 1.72
CA PHE A 143 -14.11 3.17 1.56
C PHE A 143 -15.29 3.46 2.49
N ILE A 144 -15.02 3.67 3.79
CA ILE A 144 -16.06 3.97 4.78
C ILE A 144 -16.76 5.30 4.49
N MET A 145 -16.01 6.34 4.06
CA MET A 145 -16.59 7.63 3.65
C MET A 145 -17.50 7.51 2.43
N ALA A 146 -17.17 6.62 1.50
CA ALA A 146 -18.00 6.39 0.31
C ALA A 146 -19.35 5.74 0.67
N ILE A 147 -19.36 4.85 1.65
CA ILE A 147 -20.53 4.01 2.01
C ILE A 147 -21.38 4.65 3.10
N ILE A 148 -20.80 5.19 4.20
CA ILE A 148 -21.57 5.68 5.35
C ILE A 148 -22.23 7.03 5.06
N PRO A 149 -23.59 7.14 5.15
CA PRO A 149 -24.32 8.37 4.84
C PRO A 149 -24.07 9.53 5.82
N SER A 150 -23.65 9.21 7.06
CA SER A 150 -23.58 10.15 8.18
C SER A 150 -22.26 10.92 8.34
N VAL A 151 -21.29 10.70 7.42
CA VAL A 151 -20.03 11.44 7.44
C VAL A 151 -20.23 12.81 6.82
N THR A 152 -20.01 13.87 7.60
CA THR A 152 -20.30 15.26 7.24
C THR A 152 -19.35 15.79 6.15
N ASP A 153 -19.77 16.76 5.35
CA ASP A 153 -18.98 17.42 4.28
C ASP A 153 -17.63 18.00 4.75
N ARG A 154 -17.41 18.15 6.06
CA ARG A 154 -16.14 18.61 6.67
C ARG A 154 -15.09 17.51 6.86
N SER A 155 -15.39 16.25 6.52
CA SER A 155 -14.46 15.11 6.66
C SER A 155 -13.31 15.11 5.65
N ILE A 156 -13.07 16.21 4.96
CA ILE A 156 -11.94 16.40 4.04
C ILE A 156 -10.59 16.16 4.73
N HIS A 157 -10.51 16.33 6.06
CA HIS A 157 -9.30 16.08 6.83
C HIS A 157 -8.94 14.58 6.89
N ILE A 158 -9.94 13.69 6.93
CA ILE A 158 -9.75 12.24 6.86
C ILE A 158 -9.23 11.86 5.48
N LEU A 159 -9.88 12.38 4.43
CA LEU A 159 -9.44 12.15 3.05
C LEU A 159 -7.99 12.60 2.81
N ARG A 160 -7.61 13.76 3.36
CA ARG A 160 -6.23 14.26 3.28
C ARG A 160 -5.23 13.42 4.08
N ALA A 161 -5.66 12.80 5.18
CA ALA A 161 -4.81 11.94 6.00
C ALA A 161 -4.52 10.58 5.34
N GLU A 162 -5.42 10.11 4.48
CA GLU A 162 -5.26 8.83 3.76
C GLU A 162 -4.80 8.96 2.31
N MET A 163 -5.00 10.11 1.68
CA MET A 163 -4.51 10.32 0.30
C MET A 163 -3.14 10.97 0.34
N PRO A 164 -2.09 10.17 0.20
CA PRO A 164 -0.72 10.66 0.28
C PRO A 164 -0.33 11.51 -0.93
N GLY A 165 0.37 12.58 -0.66
CA GLY A 165 0.99 13.41 -1.68
C GLY A 165 0.93 14.90 -1.40
N PRO A 166 1.86 15.68 -1.98
CA PRO A 166 1.99 17.11 -1.71
C PRO A 166 0.87 17.96 -2.34
N ILE A 167 0.03 17.40 -3.21
CA ILE A 167 -1.05 18.16 -3.88
C ILE A 167 -2.31 17.31 -3.96
N VAL A 168 -3.30 17.64 -3.13
CA VAL A 168 -4.65 17.10 -3.27
C VAL A 168 -5.41 17.99 -4.27
N GLY A 169 -5.62 17.50 -5.49
CA GLY A 169 -6.49 18.16 -6.45
C GLY A 169 -7.92 18.28 -5.91
N LYS A 170 -8.52 19.47 -5.96
CA LYS A 170 -9.96 19.65 -5.67
C LYS A 170 -10.75 19.08 -6.86
N LEU A 171 -11.22 17.85 -6.74
CA LEU A 171 -12.02 17.21 -7.80
C LEU A 171 -13.48 17.70 -7.79
N VAL A 172 -14.07 17.76 -6.61
CA VAL A 172 -15.45 18.20 -6.39
C VAL A 172 -15.59 18.88 -5.03
N PRO A 173 -16.58 19.76 -4.82
CA PRO A 173 -16.76 20.49 -3.57
C PRO A 173 -16.97 19.61 -2.34
N ARG A 174 -17.44 18.37 -2.51
CA ARG A 174 -17.80 17.45 -1.42
C ARG A 174 -16.87 16.24 -1.39
N ALA A 175 -16.14 16.04 -0.29
CA ALA A 175 -15.19 14.94 -0.09
C ALA A 175 -15.82 13.56 -0.35
N LYS A 176 -17.08 13.37 0.04
CA LYS A 176 -17.82 12.12 -0.18
C LYS A 176 -18.04 11.80 -1.67
N GLN A 177 -18.35 12.79 -2.50
CA GLN A 177 -18.53 12.59 -3.94
C GLN A 177 -17.20 12.23 -4.60
N THR A 178 -16.11 12.90 -4.20
CA THR A 178 -14.75 12.55 -4.66
C THR A 178 -14.42 11.10 -4.32
N ALA A 179 -14.57 10.70 -3.05
CA ALA A 179 -14.32 9.33 -2.60
C ALA A 179 -15.12 8.30 -3.41
N ARG A 180 -16.43 8.56 -3.62
CA ARG A 180 -17.30 7.65 -4.39
C ARG A 180 -16.85 7.47 -5.84
N ILE A 181 -16.47 8.56 -6.51
CA ILE A 181 -16.02 8.50 -7.91
C ILE A 181 -14.71 7.71 -8.01
N LEU A 182 -13.73 8.02 -7.15
CA LEU A 182 -12.45 7.31 -7.13
C LEU A 182 -12.64 5.82 -6.85
N TYR A 183 -13.55 5.48 -5.92
CA TYR A 183 -13.88 4.09 -5.62
C TYR A 183 -14.54 3.37 -6.80
N LEU A 184 -15.44 4.03 -7.53
CA LEU A 184 -16.06 3.47 -8.74
C LEU A 184 -15.02 3.19 -9.83
N ILE A 185 -14.03 4.08 -10.02
CA ILE A 185 -12.92 3.86 -10.96
C ILE A 185 -12.09 2.64 -10.50
N TYR A 186 -11.80 2.54 -9.21
CA TYR A 186 -11.06 1.43 -8.64
C TYR A 186 -11.75 0.08 -8.86
N VAL A 187 -13.05 0.00 -8.55
CA VAL A 187 -13.88 -1.20 -8.77
C VAL A 187 -13.92 -1.56 -10.27
N PHE A 188 -14.12 -0.56 -11.14
CA PHE A 188 -14.17 -0.76 -12.58
C PHE A 188 -12.86 -1.34 -13.13
N LEU A 189 -11.71 -0.78 -12.72
CA LEU A 189 -10.40 -1.29 -13.13
C LEU A 189 -10.17 -2.71 -12.60
N THR A 190 -10.51 -2.99 -11.34
CA THR A 190 -10.40 -4.34 -10.77
C THR A 190 -11.25 -5.35 -11.54
N ALA A 191 -12.53 -5.03 -11.81
CA ALA A 191 -13.41 -5.91 -12.57
C ALA A 191 -12.88 -6.16 -13.99
N THR A 192 -12.35 -5.12 -14.63
CA THR A 192 -11.74 -5.22 -15.96
C THR A 192 -10.54 -6.19 -15.93
N GLU A 193 -9.67 -6.08 -14.93
CA GLU A 193 -8.53 -6.99 -14.77
C GLU A 193 -8.98 -8.45 -14.59
N VAL A 194 -9.96 -8.70 -13.72
CA VAL A 194 -10.54 -10.05 -13.53
C VAL A 194 -11.02 -10.63 -14.86
N ILE A 195 -11.74 -9.85 -15.68
CA ILE A 195 -12.24 -10.29 -16.99
C ILE A 195 -11.07 -10.68 -17.90
N PHE A 196 -10.02 -9.84 -17.99
CA PHE A 196 -8.85 -10.14 -18.83
C PHE A 196 -8.11 -11.41 -18.36
N LEU A 197 -7.95 -11.60 -17.03
CA LEU A 197 -7.29 -12.78 -16.49
C LEU A 197 -8.10 -14.07 -16.76
N VAL A 198 -9.41 -14.03 -16.61
CA VAL A 198 -10.30 -15.16 -16.95
C VAL A 198 -10.25 -15.47 -18.45
N CYS A 199 -10.24 -14.44 -19.32
CA CYS A 199 -10.02 -14.62 -20.76
C CYS A 199 -8.66 -15.28 -21.05
N GLY A 200 -7.65 -15.05 -20.21
CA GLY A 200 -6.35 -15.72 -20.25
C GLY A 200 -6.33 -17.14 -19.68
N LYS A 201 -7.51 -17.75 -19.42
CA LYS A 201 -7.70 -19.09 -18.85
C LYS A 201 -7.20 -19.23 -17.40
N MET A 202 -7.07 -18.14 -16.66
CA MET A 202 -6.82 -18.19 -15.22
C MET A 202 -8.12 -18.64 -14.51
N PRO A 203 -8.10 -19.57 -13.53
CA PRO A 203 -9.28 -19.91 -12.73
C PRO A 203 -9.89 -18.67 -12.09
N LEU A 204 -11.23 -18.62 -11.96
CA LEU A 204 -11.92 -17.44 -11.46
C LEU A 204 -11.47 -17.04 -10.05
N PHE A 205 -11.23 -18.01 -9.16
CA PHE A 205 -10.72 -17.74 -7.81
C PHE A 205 -9.35 -17.09 -7.87
N ASP A 206 -8.41 -17.65 -8.64
CA ASP A 206 -7.06 -17.11 -8.81
C ASP A 206 -7.11 -15.70 -9.42
N ALA A 207 -7.97 -15.50 -10.44
CA ALA A 207 -8.14 -14.19 -11.08
C ALA A 207 -8.65 -13.12 -10.10
N LEU A 208 -9.61 -13.46 -9.23
CA LEU A 208 -10.12 -12.57 -8.20
C LEU A 208 -9.05 -12.20 -7.17
N VAL A 209 -8.36 -13.22 -6.64
CA VAL A 209 -7.34 -13.04 -5.61
C VAL A 209 -6.17 -12.21 -6.12
N HIS A 210 -5.66 -12.50 -7.32
CA HIS A 210 -4.56 -11.75 -7.91
C HIS A 210 -4.99 -10.32 -8.32
N SER A 211 -6.21 -10.14 -8.85
CA SER A 211 -6.72 -8.80 -9.13
C SER A 211 -6.88 -7.95 -7.87
N PHE A 212 -7.25 -8.55 -6.73
CA PHE A 212 -7.26 -7.83 -5.45
C PHE A 212 -5.85 -7.41 -5.01
N GLY A 213 -4.87 -8.31 -5.19
CA GLY A 213 -3.47 -8.00 -4.94
C GLY A 213 -2.91 -6.91 -5.87
N THR A 214 -3.21 -6.98 -7.16
CA THR A 214 -2.78 -5.97 -8.15
C THR A 214 -3.44 -4.62 -7.89
N ALA A 215 -4.76 -4.60 -7.69
CA ALA A 215 -5.51 -3.37 -7.47
C ALA A 215 -5.07 -2.64 -6.19
N GLY A 216 -4.88 -3.41 -5.11
CA GLY A 216 -4.34 -2.89 -3.87
C GLY A 216 -2.85 -2.53 -3.95
N THR A 217 -2.13 -2.99 -4.98
CA THR A 217 -0.66 -2.96 -5.06
C THR A 217 -0.01 -3.67 -3.86
N GLY A 218 -0.49 -4.89 -3.55
CA GLY A 218 -0.12 -5.59 -2.32
C GLY A 218 0.66 -6.90 -2.51
N GLY A 219 0.49 -7.61 -3.65
CA GLY A 219 1.38 -8.69 -4.07
C GLY A 219 1.22 -10.05 -3.38
N PHE A 220 0.21 -10.28 -2.57
CA PHE A 220 -0.03 -11.62 -2.05
C PHE A 220 -0.41 -12.60 -3.17
N GLY A 221 0.43 -13.60 -3.40
CA GLY A 221 0.14 -14.73 -4.26
C GLY A 221 -0.52 -15.90 -3.52
N ILE A 222 -1.06 -16.84 -4.28
CA ILE A 222 -1.60 -18.14 -3.80
C ILE A 222 -0.74 -19.32 -4.20
N LYS A 223 0.38 -19.06 -4.88
CA LYS A 223 1.38 -20.05 -5.26
C LYS A 223 2.75 -19.67 -4.73
N ALA A 224 3.60 -20.67 -4.52
CA ALA A 224 4.96 -20.46 -4.01
C ALA A 224 5.83 -19.61 -4.95
N ASP A 225 5.62 -19.71 -6.27
CA ASP A 225 6.31 -18.93 -7.31
C ASP A 225 5.59 -17.63 -7.68
N SER A 226 4.62 -17.20 -6.86
CA SER A 226 3.78 -16.00 -7.06
C SER A 226 3.05 -16.05 -8.42
N ILE A 227 3.49 -15.32 -9.45
CA ILE A 227 2.87 -15.26 -10.79
C ILE A 227 3.66 -16.10 -11.82
N GLY A 228 4.77 -16.72 -11.42
CA GLY A 228 5.71 -17.39 -12.32
C GLY A 228 5.09 -18.51 -13.17
N SER A 229 4.22 -19.35 -12.58
CA SER A 229 3.59 -20.49 -13.24
C SER A 229 2.40 -20.14 -14.13
N TYR A 230 1.88 -18.89 -14.10
CA TYR A 230 0.80 -18.49 -14.98
C TYR A 230 1.30 -18.14 -16.40
N SER A 231 0.38 -18.14 -17.38
CA SER A 231 0.72 -17.87 -18.76
C SER A 231 1.34 -16.48 -18.95
N THR A 232 2.20 -16.34 -19.99
CA THR A 232 2.79 -15.04 -20.36
C THR A 232 1.72 -13.97 -20.57
N TYR A 233 0.54 -14.34 -21.10
CA TYR A 233 -0.58 -13.43 -21.26
C TYR A 233 -1.04 -12.86 -19.91
N CYS A 234 -1.27 -13.72 -18.91
CA CYS A 234 -1.67 -13.28 -17.57
C CYS A 234 -0.59 -12.39 -16.91
N GLN A 235 0.69 -12.75 -17.06
CA GLN A 235 1.81 -11.94 -16.57
C GLN A 235 1.82 -10.54 -17.20
N VAL A 236 1.58 -10.43 -18.50
CA VAL A 236 1.51 -9.12 -19.21
C VAL A 236 0.30 -8.33 -18.74
N VAL A 237 -0.89 -8.96 -18.60
CA VAL A 237 -2.09 -8.30 -18.08
C VAL A 237 -1.82 -7.73 -16.70
N ILE A 238 -1.31 -8.53 -15.76
CA ILE A 238 -0.98 -8.09 -14.41
C ILE A 238 0.03 -6.91 -14.45
N THR A 239 1.07 -6.99 -15.30
CA THR A 239 2.05 -5.91 -15.46
C THR A 239 1.39 -4.59 -15.86
N ILE A 240 0.49 -4.62 -16.85
CA ILE A 240 -0.23 -3.43 -17.32
C ILE A 240 -1.10 -2.87 -16.20
N PHE A 241 -1.84 -3.73 -15.48
CA PHE A 241 -2.72 -3.28 -14.40
C PHE A 241 -1.93 -2.79 -13.18
N MET A 242 -0.77 -3.39 -12.82
CA MET A 242 0.12 -2.82 -11.81
C MET A 242 0.51 -1.38 -12.16
N LEU A 243 0.93 -1.14 -13.39
CA LEU A 243 1.27 0.22 -13.85
C LEU A 243 0.06 1.16 -13.81
N LEU A 244 -1.14 0.70 -14.20
CA LEU A 244 -2.35 1.51 -14.16
C LEU A 244 -2.74 1.87 -12.72
N PHE A 245 -2.69 0.93 -11.77
CA PHE A 245 -2.98 1.21 -10.37
C PHE A 245 -1.90 2.10 -9.70
N GLY A 246 -0.68 2.11 -10.24
CA GLY A 246 0.39 3.03 -9.83
C GLY A 246 0.22 4.48 -10.31
N VAL A 247 -0.73 4.77 -11.21
CA VAL A 247 -1.03 6.12 -11.72
C VAL A 247 -1.98 6.86 -10.76
N ASN A 248 -1.87 8.18 -10.72
CA ASN A 248 -2.76 9.04 -9.95
C ASN A 248 -4.22 8.91 -10.40
N PHE A 249 -5.12 8.47 -9.53
CA PHE A 249 -6.53 8.26 -9.82
C PHE A 249 -7.29 9.53 -10.27
N ASN A 250 -6.79 10.71 -9.89
CA ASN A 250 -7.35 11.98 -10.39
C ASN A 250 -7.20 12.13 -11.91
N LEU A 251 -6.17 11.53 -12.51
CA LEU A 251 -5.99 11.56 -13.96
C LEU A 251 -7.07 10.76 -14.69
N TYR A 252 -7.49 9.62 -14.13
CA TYR A 252 -8.62 8.85 -14.66
C TYR A 252 -9.92 9.63 -14.59
N PHE A 253 -10.16 10.33 -13.48
CA PHE A 253 -11.34 11.19 -13.37
C PHE A 253 -11.33 12.31 -14.42
N LEU A 254 -10.19 12.95 -14.66
CA LEU A 254 -10.04 13.97 -15.69
C LEU A 254 -10.24 13.38 -17.11
N ALA A 255 -9.79 12.15 -17.35
CA ALA A 255 -10.01 11.44 -18.60
C ALA A 255 -11.52 11.16 -18.84
N LEU A 256 -12.26 10.75 -17.79
CA LEU A 256 -13.71 10.57 -17.85
C LEU A 256 -14.44 11.89 -18.19
N LEU A 257 -13.93 13.03 -17.73
CA LEU A 257 -14.43 14.35 -18.10
C LEU A 257 -13.95 14.81 -19.49
N ARG A 258 -13.37 13.92 -20.31
CA ARG A 258 -12.81 14.17 -21.64
C ARG A 258 -11.70 15.22 -21.68
N ASN A 259 -11.05 15.49 -20.54
CA ASN A 259 -9.91 16.41 -20.48
C ASN A 259 -8.58 15.64 -20.64
N PHE A 260 -8.39 15.01 -21.78
CA PHE A 260 -7.18 14.23 -22.10
C PHE A 260 -5.91 15.10 -22.14
N ARG A 261 -6.05 16.41 -22.39
CA ARG A 261 -4.90 17.33 -22.40
C ARG A 261 -4.20 17.40 -21.05
N SER A 262 -4.94 17.28 -19.95
CA SER A 262 -4.37 17.26 -18.60
C SER A 262 -3.55 15.99 -18.32
N LEU A 263 -3.97 14.84 -18.90
CA LEU A 263 -3.24 13.57 -18.81
C LEU A 263 -1.86 13.70 -19.46
N PHE A 264 -1.80 14.17 -20.71
CA PHE A 264 -0.53 14.32 -21.46
C PHE A 264 0.37 15.42 -20.92
N LYS A 265 -0.14 16.38 -20.14
CA LYS A 265 0.64 17.44 -19.52
C LYS A 265 1.15 17.10 -18.12
N SER A 266 0.75 15.96 -17.54
CA SER A 266 1.18 15.58 -16.20
C SER A 266 2.66 15.26 -16.17
N GLN A 267 3.44 16.07 -15.44
CA GLN A 267 4.87 15.88 -15.25
C GLN A 267 5.16 14.62 -14.42
N GLU A 268 4.30 14.35 -13.43
CA GLU A 268 4.44 13.18 -12.55
C GLU A 268 4.27 11.88 -13.35
N LEU A 269 3.25 11.80 -14.22
CA LEU A 269 3.01 10.63 -15.06
C LEU A 269 4.21 10.33 -15.99
N TRP A 270 4.73 11.36 -16.65
CA TRP A 270 5.88 11.18 -17.54
C TRP A 270 7.17 10.82 -16.81
N CYS A 271 7.38 11.38 -15.61
CA CYS A 271 8.51 10.99 -14.75
C CYS A 271 8.39 9.51 -14.32
N TYR A 272 7.20 9.09 -13.89
CA TYR A 272 6.89 7.71 -13.51
C TYR A 272 7.16 6.73 -14.65
N LEU A 273 6.62 7.00 -15.84
CA LEU A 273 6.84 6.17 -17.03
C LEU A 273 8.30 6.21 -17.50
N GLY A 274 8.99 7.34 -17.35
CA GLY A 274 10.41 7.49 -17.65
C GLY A 274 11.29 6.62 -16.74
N ILE A 275 11.04 6.63 -15.44
CA ILE A 275 11.75 5.78 -14.47
C ILE A 275 11.52 4.30 -14.81
N PHE A 276 10.25 3.92 -15.06
CA PHE A 276 9.90 2.56 -15.47
C PHE A 276 10.65 2.14 -16.74
N GLY A 277 10.62 2.95 -17.80
CA GLY A 277 11.25 2.62 -19.08
C GLY A 277 12.78 2.52 -18.99
N VAL A 278 13.42 3.46 -18.29
CA VAL A 278 14.88 3.44 -18.10
C VAL A 278 15.33 2.24 -17.28
N ALA A 279 14.67 1.98 -16.15
CA ALA A 279 15.01 0.84 -15.31
C ALA A 279 14.81 -0.50 -16.05
N THR A 280 13.70 -0.65 -16.77
CA THR A 280 13.44 -1.83 -17.61
C THR A 280 14.53 -2.02 -18.67
N ALA A 281 14.92 -0.98 -19.39
CA ALA A 281 15.95 -1.07 -20.41
C ALA A 281 17.31 -1.48 -19.82
N LEU A 282 17.73 -0.87 -18.71
CA LEU A 282 18.99 -1.19 -18.04
C LEU A 282 19.02 -2.63 -17.53
N ILE A 283 17.95 -3.07 -16.85
CA ILE A 283 17.86 -4.44 -16.33
C ILE A 283 17.81 -5.43 -17.49
N THR A 284 17.00 -5.18 -18.54
CA THR A 284 16.94 -6.06 -19.72
C THR A 284 18.32 -6.27 -20.35
N ALA A 285 19.08 -5.19 -20.54
CA ALA A 285 20.44 -5.27 -21.08
C ALA A 285 21.37 -6.07 -20.16
N ASN A 286 21.23 -5.92 -18.83
CA ASN A 286 22.10 -6.57 -17.86
C ASN A 286 21.81 -8.09 -17.71
N ILE A 287 20.52 -8.50 -17.75
CA ILE A 287 20.12 -9.92 -17.64
C ILE A 287 20.06 -10.66 -18.97
N TYR A 288 20.33 -9.97 -20.12
CA TYR A 288 20.30 -10.59 -21.44
C TYR A 288 21.19 -11.83 -21.53
N ASN A 289 22.42 -11.73 -21.01
CA ASN A 289 23.37 -12.84 -21.02
C ASN A 289 22.95 -14.03 -20.14
N LEU A 290 22.08 -13.81 -19.16
CA LEU A 290 21.57 -14.88 -18.30
C LEU A 290 20.48 -15.71 -19.00
N TYR A 291 19.61 -15.06 -19.76
CA TYR A 291 18.47 -15.72 -20.41
C TYR A 291 18.67 -16.01 -21.89
N HIS A 292 19.70 -15.44 -22.53
CA HIS A 292 20.02 -15.60 -23.97
C HIS A 292 18.84 -15.33 -24.91
N SER A 293 17.83 -14.60 -24.44
CA SER A 293 16.62 -14.24 -25.18
C SER A 293 16.16 -12.84 -24.80
N LEU A 294 16.14 -11.92 -25.76
CA LEU A 294 15.69 -10.55 -25.55
C LEU A 294 14.21 -10.49 -25.09
N GLY A 295 13.35 -11.33 -25.71
CA GLY A 295 11.94 -11.38 -25.35
C GLY A 295 11.72 -11.84 -23.90
N LYS A 296 12.44 -12.87 -23.45
CA LYS A 296 12.34 -13.37 -22.07
C LYS A 296 12.93 -12.38 -21.09
N ALA A 297 14.11 -11.81 -21.37
CA ALA A 297 14.74 -10.80 -20.54
C ALA A 297 13.84 -9.56 -20.40
N LEU A 298 13.25 -9.09 -21.50
CA LEU A 298 12.32 -7.95 -21.49
C LEU A 298 11.04 -8.26 -20.69
N GLN A 299 10.45 -9.45 -20.86
CA GLN A 299 9.26 -9.86 -20.11
C GLN A 299 9.51 -9.85 -18.60
N LEU A 300 10.60 -10.49 -18.15
CA LEU A 300 10.92 -10.61 -16.72
C LEU A 300 11.31 -9.26 -16.12
N SER A 301 12.14 -8.47 -16.80
CA SER A 301 12.53 -7.14 -16.33
C SER A 301 11.35 -6.18 -16.25
N THR A 302 10.48 -6.16 -17.26
CA THR A 302 9.28 -5.30 -17.30
C THR A 302 8.34 -5.63 -16.14
N PHE A 303 8.09 -6.93 -15.89
CA PHE A 303 7.26 -7.37 -14.77
C PHE A 303 7.86 -6.95 -13.44
N GLN A 304 9.14 -7.23 -13.21
CA GLN A 304 9.79 -7.00 -11.93
C GLN A 304 9.95 -5.50 -11.63
N VAL A 305 10.29 -4.68 -12.64
CA VAL A 305 10.34 -3.21 -12.50
C VAL A 305 8.96 -2.65 -12.20
N ALA A 306 7.91 -3.12 -12.90
CA ALA A 306 6.53 -2.71 -12.60
C ALA A 306 6.16 -3.08 -11.15
N SER A 307 6.42 -4.32 -10.74
CA SER A 307 6.12 -4.83 -9.41
C SER A 307 6.77 -4.02 -8.30
N ILE A 308 8.06 -3.73 -8.39
CA ILE A 308 8.81 -2.99 -7.36
C ILE A 308 8.47 -1.50 -7.39
N LEU A 309 8.40 -0.87 -8.57
CA LEU A 309 8.11 0.56 -8.70
C LEU A 309 6.69 0.92 -8.23
N THR A 310 5.71 0.05 -8.49
CA THR A 310 4.34 0.24 -8.02
C THR A 310 4.12 -0.25 -6.60
N THR A 311 5.18 -0.76 -5.96
CA THR A 311 5.12 -1.38 -4.62
C THR A 311 4.12 -2.54 -4.53
N THR A 312 3.92 -3.28 -5.62
CA THR A 312 3.00 -4.42 -5.63
C THR A 312 3.64 -5.67 -5.02
N GLY A 313 4.89 -5.98 -5.37
CA GLY A 313 5.63 -7.09 -4.77
C GLY A 313 5.40 -8.47 -5.39
N PHE A 314 4.62 -8.62 -6.46
CA PHE A 314 4.55 -9.88 -7.21
C PHE A 314 5.88 -10.23 -7.87
N SER A 315 6.15 -11.51 -8.05
CA SER A 315 7.33 -12.00 -8.73
C SER A 315 6.99 -13.00 -9.84
N THR A 316 7.82 -13.03 -10.89
CA THR A 316 7.79 -14.03 -11.98
C THR A 316 9.11 -14.73 -12.13
N ALA A 317 10.13 -14.29 -11.42
CA ALA A 317 11.46 -14.87 -11.34
C ALA A 317 12.10 -14.50 -10.01
N ASP A 318 13.03 -15.33 -9.57
CA ASP A 318 13.89 -14.99 -8.43
C ASP A 318 14.93 -13.96 -8.87
N PHE A 319 14.63 -12.68 -8.62
CA PHE A 319 15.55 -11.59 -8.96
C PHE A 319 16.77 -11.49 -8.03
N ASP A 320 16.78 -12.26 -6.95
CA ASP A 320 17.94 -12.33 -6.05
C ASP A 320 19.12 -13.05 -6.72
N LEU A 321 18.83 -13.87 -7.74
CA LEU A 321 19.82 -14.53 -8.58
C LEU A 321 20.31 -13.66 -9.76
N TRP A 322 19.77 -12.44 -9.90
CA TRP A 322 20.20 -11.54 -10.99
C TRP A 322 21.53 -10.86 -10.67
N PRO A 323 22.24 -10.36 -11.70
CA PRO A 323 23.49 -9.62 -11.48
C PRO A 323 23.29 -8.40 -10.56
N ASP A 324 24.32 -8.06 -9.80
CA ASP A 324 24.27 -7.03 -8.75
C ASP A 324 23.75 -5.67 -9.25
N LEU A 325 24.04 -5.28 -10.49
CA LEU A 325 23.49 -4.04 -11.05
C LEU A 325 21.96 -4.07 -11.11
N SER A 326 21.37 -5.18 -11.55
CA SER A 326 19.90 -5.33 -11.61
C SER A 326 19.28 -5.33 -10.22
N ARG A 327 19.88 -6.04 -9.26
CA ARG A 327 19.44 -6.06 -7.85
C ARG A 327 19.53 -4.66 -7.22
N SER A 328 20.62 -3.93 -7.49
CA SER A 328 20.80 -2.55 -7.02
C SER A 328 19.78 -1.59 -7.61
N ILE A 329 19.45 -1.70 -8.90
CA ILE A 329 18.40 -0.89 -9.53
C ILE A 329 17.06 -1.18 -8.88
N LEU A 330 16.68 -2.46 -8.69
CA LEU A 330 15.43 -2.84 -8.01
C LEU A 330 15.40 -2.30 -6.58
N PHE A 331 16.50 -2.42 -5.82
CA PHE A 331 16.60 -1.88 -4.47
C PHE A 331 16.40 -0.35 -4.42
N LEU A 332 17.00 0.38 -5.36
CA LEU A 332 16.80 1.84 -5.46
C LEU A 332 15.37 2.21 -5.83
N LEU A 333 14.70 1.42 -6.69
CA LEU A 333 13.30 1.61 -7.03
C LEU A 333 12.37 1.42 -5.83
N MET A 334 12.75 0.62 -4.82
CA MET A 334 11.98 0.43 -3.59
C MET A 334 11.72 1.77 -2.84
N PHE A 335 12.59 2.76 -3.00
CA PHE A 335 12.41 4.07 -2.39
C PHE A 335 11.46 4.99 -3.17
N VAL A 336 11.26 4.76 -4.47
CA VAL A 336 10.54 5.72 -5.33
C VAL A 336 9.03 5.63 -5.14
N GLY A 337 8.46 4.44 -5.38
CA GLY A 337 7.01 4.22 -5.32
C GLY A 337 6.25 4.73 -6.56
N GLY A 338 4.92 4.67 -6.51
CA GLY A 338 4.05 5.15 -7.60
C GLY A 338 3.74 6.65 -7.55
N CYS A 339 2.76 7.09 -8.35
CA CYS A 339 2.29 8.47 -8.35
C CYS A 339 1.52 8.83 -7.06
N ALA A 340 1.54 10.09 -6.67
CA ALA A 340 0.69 10.57 -5.58
C ALA A 340 -0.80 10.40 -5.91
N GLY A 341 -1.58 9.91 -4.93
CA GLY A 341 -2.99 9.60 -5.17
C GLY A 341 -3.23 8.34 -6.02
N SER A 342 -2.26 7.43 -6.06
CA SER A 342 -2.39 6.03 -6.50
C SER A 342 -2.53 5.11 -5.29
N THR A 343 -2.73 3.80 -5.52
CA THR A 343 -2.75 2.78 -4.46
C THR A 343 -1.36 2.42 -3.95
N ALA A 344 -0.31 2.71 -4.71
CA ALA A 344 1.08 2.37 -4.40
C ALA A 344 1.59 2.97 -3.08
N GLY A 345 2.56 2.33 -2.45
CA GLY A 345 3.34 2.81 -1.30
C GLY A 345 4.53 3.71 -1.68
N GLY A 346 5.57 3.70 -0.86
CA GLY A 346 6.84 4.43 -1.09
C GLY A 346 6.76 5.94 -0.93
N LEU A 347 7.86 6.63 -1.25
CA LEU A 347 8.01 8.09 -1.12
C LEU A 347 7.09 8.90 -2.05
N LYS A 348 6.60 8.30 -3.13
CA LYS A 348 5.87 8.88 -4.25
C LYS A 348 6.76 9.68 -5.22
N VAL A 349 6.52 9.47 -6.51
CA VAL A 349 7.25 10.15 -7.60
C VAL A 349 7.22 11.66 -7.45
N SER A 350 6.09 12.24 -7.05
CA SER A 350 5.96 13.70 -6.86
C SER A 350 6.90 14.27 -5.80
N ARG A 351 7.12 13.56 -4.66
CA ARG A 351 8.08 14.00 -3.64
C ARG A 351 9.52 13.91 -4.14
N VAL A 352 9.86 12.82 -4.82
CA VAL A 352 11.18 12.66 -5.43
C VAL A 352 11.44 13.79 -6.44
N MET A 353 10.48 14.09 -7.32
CA MET A 353 10.57 15.23 -8.25
C MET A 353 10.73 16.56 -7.55
N LEU A 354 9.96 16.81 -6.47
CA LEU A 354 10.06 18.06 -5.70
C LEU A 354 11.41 18.19 -5.03
N LEU A 355 11.96 17.10 -4.49
CA LEU A 355 13.30 17.10 -3.89
C LEU A 355 14.37 17.50 -4.93
N PHE A 356 14.37 16.89 -6.11
CA PHE A 356 15.31 17.25 -7.18
C PHE A 356 15.15 18.71 -7.63
N LYS A 357 13.90 19.22 -7.73
CA LYS A 357 13.64 20.63 -8.07
C LYS A 357 14.12 21.56 -6.96
N LEU A 358 13.98 21.18 -5.69
CA LEU A 358 14.51 21.93 -4.54
C LEU A 358 16.04 21.99 -4.59
N ILE A 359 16.71 20.87 -4.72
CA ILE A 359 18.18 20.80 -4.83
C ILE A 359 18.65 21.70 -5.97
N ARG A 360 18.01 21.62 -7.16
CA ARG A 360 18.36 22.47 -8.30
C ARG A 360 18.14 23.95 -8.00
N ARG A 361 17.09 24.31 -7.25
CA ARG A 361 16.84 25.70 -6.82
C ARG A 361 17.94 26.19 -5.88
N GLU A 362 18.32 25.41 -4.88
CA GLU A 362 19.37 25.76 -3.93
C GLU A 362 20.75 25.91 -4.60
N LEU A 363 21.11 24.97 -5.47
CA LEU A 363 22.34 25.06 -6.25
C LEU A 363 22.37 26.34 -7.13
N ARG A 364 21.23 26.68 -7.77
CA ARG A 364 21.11 27.90 -8.55
C ARG A 364 21.23 29.17 -7.67
N HIS A 365 20.65 29.14 -6.48
CA HIS A 365 20.72 30.25 -5.53
C HIS A 365 22.16 30.45 -5.01
N MET A 366 22.90 29.37 -4.76
CA MET A 366 24.34 29.46 -4.41
C MET A 366 25.17 30.09 -5.53
N LEU A 367 24.88 29.76 -6.79
CA LEU A 367 25.58 30.34 -7.94
C LEU A 367 25.14 31.79 -8.25
N HIS A 368 23.86 32.08 -8.00
CA HIS A 368 23.25 33.39 -8.27
C HIS A 368 22.41 33.86 -7.09
N PRO A 369 23.00 34.39 -6.02
CA PRO A 369 22.31 34.73 -4.77
C PRO A 369 21.12 35.71 -4.89
N ARG A 370 21.13 36.53 -5.94
CA ARG A 370 20.02 37.49 -6.21
C ARG A 370 18.86 36.87 -7.00
N SER A 371 18.98 35.61 -7.44
CA SER A 371 17.92 34.99 -8.23
C SER A 371 16.77 34.49 -7.34
N VAL A 372 15.53 34.84 -7.69
CA VAL A 372 14.32 34.34 -7.04
C VAL A 372 13.88 33.06 -7.77
N GLY A 373 14.26 31.89 -7.23
CA GLY A 373 13.89 30.60 -7.78
C GLY A 373 12.50 30.15 -7.32
N VAL A 374 11.55 29.98 -8.25
CA VAL A 374 10.22 29.43 -7.97
C VAL A 374 10.14 27.97 -8.39
N VAL A 375 9.82 27.06 -7.45
CA VAL A 375 9.54 25.65 -7.76
C VAL A 375 8.12 25.53 -8.30
N LYS A 376 7.98 24.90 -9.48
CA LYS A 376 6.69 24.60 -10.12
C LYS A 376 6.48 23.11 -10.25
N LEU A 377 5.26 22.63 -9.98
CA LEU A 377 4.79 21.29 -10.25
C LEU A 377 3.46 21.37 -11.03
N GLU A 378 3.30 20.59 -12.08
CA GLU A 378 2.12 20.64 -12.96
C GLU A 378 1.81 22.06 -13.49
N GLY A 379 2.86 22.85 -13.75
CA GLY A 379 2.74 24.23 -14.20
C GLY A 379 2.34 25.24 -13.11
N LYS A 380 2.02 24.81 -11.90
CA LYS A 380 1.62 25.67 -10.76
C LYS A 380 2.79 25.88 -9.81
N ARG A 381 2.85 27.07 -9.20
CA ARG A 381 3.80 27.36 -8.12
C ARG A 381 3.44 26.51 -6.90
N VAL A 382 4.45 25.82 -6.34
CA VAL A 382 4.32 25.10 -5.07
C VAL A 382 4.60 26.10 -3.94
N ASP A 383 3.74 26.10 -2.93
CA ASP A 383 3.89 26.96 -1.75
C ASP A 383 5.06 26.51 -0.87
N ASN A 384 5.66 27.47 -0.16
CA ASN A 384 6.82 27.20 0.69
C ASN A 384 6.50 26.23 1.84
N ALA A 385 5.27 26.24 2.36
CA ALA A 385 4.87 25.29 3.41
C ALA A 385 4.94 23.84 2.92
N THR A 386 4.45 23.55 1.71
CA THR A 386 4.57 22.23 1.07
C THR A 386 6.03 21.86 0.83
N LEU A 387 6.85 22.81 0.33
CA LEU A 387 8.28 22.55 0.08
C LEU A 387 9.04 22.23 1.38
N ASN A 388 8.81 23.00 2.44
CA ASN A 388 9.39 22.76 3.76
C ASN A 388 8.91 21.40 4.34
N GLY A 389 7.63 21.05 4.15
CA GLY A 389 7.09 19.76 4.55
C GLY A 389 7.80 18.60 3.85
N VAL A 390 8.04 18.69 2.54
CA VAL A 390 8.80 17.70 1.77
C VAL A 390 10.24 17.60 2.28
N SER A 391 10.92 18.75 2.49
CA SER A 391 12.30 18.77 3.00
C SER A 391 12.43 18.16 4.40
N ALA A 392 11.45 18.37 5.29
CA ALA A 392 11.43 17.79 6.63
C ALA A 392 11.10 16.30 6.63
N TYR A 393 10.30 15.83 5.66
CA TYR A 393 9.90 14.43 5.56
C TYR A 393 11.08 13.49 5.32
N PHE A 394 12.01 13.85 4.44
CA PHE A 394 13.14 12.99 4.07
C PHE A 394 14.05 12.61 5.25
N PRO A 395 14.55 13.56 6.07
CA PRO A 395 15.38 13.21 7.23
C PRO A 395 14.64 12.30 8.22
N ILE A 396 13.35 12.58 8.48
CA ILE A 396 12.54 11.76 9.38
C ILE A 396 12.36 10.36 8.81
N TYR A 397 12.08 10.24 7.52
CA TYR A 397 11.94 8.98 6.81
C TYR A 397 13.21 8.12 6.92
N PHE A 398 14.37 8.67 6.63
CA PHE A 398 15.64 7.94 6.76
C PHE A 398 16.01 7.62 8.20
N ALA A 399 15.66 8.48 9.16
CA ALA A 399 15.87 8.22 10.58
C ALA A 399 15.04 7.01 11.07
N PHE A 400 13.78 6.87 10.62
CA PHE A 400 12.97 5.68 10.92
C PHE A 400 13.56 4.42 10.29
N ILE A 401 13.96 4.46 9.01
CA ILE A 401 14.61 3.33 8.35
C ILE A 401 15.86 2.91 9.12
N ALA A 402 16.73 3.85 9.48
CA ALA A 402 17.94 3.56 10.24
C ALA A 402 17.62 2.96 11.62
N GLY A 403 16.63 3.50 12.34
CA GLY A 403 16.22 2.99 13.64
C GLY A 403 15.65 1.57 13.57
N ILE A 404 14.77 1.28 12.61
CA ILE A 404 14.20 -0.05 12.39
C ILE A 404 15.30 -1.04 11.98
N PHE A 405 16.17 -0.65 11.05
CA PHE A 405 17.30 -1.47 10.62
C PHE A 405 18.22 -1.85 11.78
N LEU A 406 18.54 -0.90 12.68
CA LEU A 406 19.36 -1.19 13.86
C LEU A 406 18.68 -2.20 14.80
N ILE A 407 17.35 -2.12 14.97
CA ILE A 407 16.62 -3.10 15.79
C ILE A 407 16.67 -4.48 15.12
N LEU A 408 16.44 -4.56 13.80
CA LEU A 408 16.53 -5.83 13.06
C LEU A 408 17.95 -6.41 13.07
N SER A 409 18.97 -5.58 13.18
CA SER A 409 20.37 -6.04 13.25
C SER A 409 20.69 -6.79 14.56
N LEU A 410 19.76 -6.86 15.51
CA LEU A 410 19.84 -7.74 16.68
C LEU A 410 19.56 -9.21 16.33
N GLU A 411 18.99 -9.49 15.14
CA GLU A 411 18.72 -10.86 14.67
C GLU A 411 20.02 -11.56 14.23
N PRO A 412 20.42 -12.64 14.89
CA PRO A 412 21.71 -13.27 14.61
C PRO A 412 21.76 -14.05 13.28
N ASN A 413 20.59 -14.46 12.77
CA ASN A 413 20.47 -15.32 11.59
C ASN A 413 20.35 -14.54 10.28
N PHE A 414 20.24 -13.22 10.31
CA PHE A 414 20.05 -12.37 9.14
C PHE A 414 21.28 -11.48 8.91
N ASN A 415 21.68 -11.40 7.65
CA ASN A 415 22.78 -10.53 7.24
C ASN A 415 22.30 -9.08 7.02
N ILE A 416 23.25 -8.16 6.85
CA ILE A 416 22.99 -6.74 6.63
C ILE A 416 22.07 -6.51 5.43
N GLU A 417 22.29 -7.23 4.33
CA GLU A 417 21.51 -7.11 3.11
C GLU A 417 20.03 -7.47 3.36
N SER A 418 19.77 -8.60 4.01
CA SER A 418 18.41 -9.05 4.33
C SER A 418 17.71 -8.08 5.30
N ASN A 419 18.39 -7.66 6.38
CA ASN A 419 17.80 -6.74 7.35
C ASN A 419 17.53 -5.35 6.77
N LEU A 420 18.44 -4.82 5.94
CA LEU A 420 18.24 -3.52 5.28
C LEU A 420 17.13 -3.58 4.25
N SER A 421 17.12 -4.62 3.40
CA SER A 421 16.07 -4.76 2.38
C SER A 421 14.71 -5.08 2.99
N ALA A 422 14.63 -5.89 4.06
CA ALA A 422 13.41 -6.11 4.83
C ALA A 422 12.84 -4.81 5.40
N THR A 423 13.72 -3.98 6.01
CA THR A 423 13.34 -2.67 6.54
C THR A 423 12.77 -1.77 5.45
N VAL A 424 13.50 -1.63 4.34
CA VAL A 424 13.11 -0.77 3.21
C VAL A 424 11.82 -1.28 2.56
N SER A 425 11.71 -2.58 2.32
CA SER A 425 10.54 -3.21 1.73
C SER A 425 9.29 -3.03 2.59
N CYS A 426 9.36 -3.35 3.88
CA CYS A 426 8.24 -3.20 4.80
C CYS A 426 7.85 -1.73 5.01
N PHE A 427 8.83 -0.82 5.12
CA PHE A 427 8.56 0.61 5.30
C PHE A 427 7.98 1.28 4.05
N ASN A 428 8.28 0.76 2.86
CA ASN A 428 7.72 1.25 1.58
C ASN A 428 6.53 0.44 1.08
N ASN A 429 6.07 -0.56 1.85
CA ASN A 429 4.93 -1.42 1.53
C ASN A 429 5.09 -2.15 0.17
N ILE A 430 6.17 -2.92 0.00
CA ILE A 430 6.53 -3.60 -1.26
C ILE A 430 6.38 -5.13 -1.17
N GLY A 431 6.79 -5.72 -0.04
CA GLY A 431 6.75 -7.15 0.22
C GLY A 431 8.11 -7.84 0.15
N PRO A 432 8.60 -8.25 -1.01
CA PRO A 432 9.89 -8.92 -1.12
C PRO A 432 11.06 -7.96 -0.87
N GLY A 433 12.12 -8.48 -0.24
CA GLY A 433 13.42 -7.83 -0.09
C GLY A 433 14.48 -8.52 -0.94
N LEU A 434 15.69 -8.66 -0.36
CA LEU A 434 16.85 -9.34 -0.94
C LEU A 434 17.38 -10.39 0.08
N GLY A 435 18.09 -11.38 -0.40
CA GLY A 435 18.68 -12.43 0.43
C GLY A 435 17.60 -13.30 1.09
N LEU A 436 17.66 -13.45 2.41
CA LEU A 436 16.74 -14.31 3.18
C LEU A 436 15.28 -13.83 3.23
N VAL A 437 14.98 -12.67 2.66
CA VAL A 437 13.62 -12.12 2.48
C VAL A 437 13.32 -11.81 1.01
N GLY A 438 14.03 -12.48 0.11
CA GLY A 438 13.85 -12.37 -1.33
C GLY A 438 12.48 -12.84 -1.82
N PRO A 439 12.24 -12.80 -3.16
CA PRO A 439 10.91 -13.02 -3.76
C PRO A 439 10.35 -14.43 -3.56
N VAL A 440 11.20 -15.42 -3.29
CA VAL A 440 10.83 -16.83 -3.03
C VAL A 440 11.04 -17.22 -1.56
N GLN A 441 11.34 -16.26 -0.70
CA GLN A 441 11.60 -16.45 0.73
C GLN A 441 10.45 -15.88 1.57
N SER A 442 10.49 -16.15 2.90
CA SER A 442 9.48 -15.67 3.84
C SER A 442 10.09 -14.96 5.04
N TYR A 443 9.30 -14.14 5.71
CA TYR A 443 9.70 -13.45 6.96
C TYR A 443 9.59 -14.34 8.21
N THR A 444 9.32 -15.63 8.04
CA THR A 444 9.10 -16.58 9.16
C THR A 444 10.30 -16.65 10.12
N GLY A 445 11.53 -16.55 9.60
CA GLY A 445 12.76 -16.65 10.38
C GLY A 445 13.00 -15.53 11.37
N TYR A 446 12.29 -14.40 11.28
CA TYR A 446 12.40 -13.30 12.25
C TYR A 446 11.74 -13.63 13.59
N SER A 447 12.29 -13.09 14.67
CA SER A 447 11.69 -13.18 16.01
C SER A 447 10.35 -12.43 16.09
N ASN A 448 9.55 -12.73 17.12
CA ASN A 448 8.27 -12.04 17.36
C ASN A 448 8.44 -10.53 17.53
N LEU A 449 9.56 -10.09 18.15
CA LEU A 449 9.89 -8.67 18.30
C LEU A 449 10.12 -8.02 16.94
N SER A 450 10.95 -8.63 16.09
CA SER A 450 11.27 -8.12 14.76
C SER A 450 10.05 -8.11 13.85
N LYS A 451 9.17 -9.13 13.90
CA LYS A 451 7.89 -9.14 13.20
C LYS A 451 6.97 -8.01 13.66
N PHE A 452 6.90 -7.74 14.95
CA PHE A 452 6.14 -6.62 15.48
C PHE A 452 6.70 -5.27 15.02
N VAL A 453 8.03 -5.09 15.06
CA VAL A 453 8.71 -3.86 14.58
C VAL A 453 8.47 -3.64 13.09
N LEU A 454 8.57 -4.69 12.27
CA LEU A 454 8.27 -4.64 10.84
C LEU A 454 6.78 -4.33 10.58
N SER A 455 5.86 -4.87 11.39
CA SER A 455 4.43 -4.51 11.32
C SER A 455 4.21 -3.01 11.60
N MET A 456 4.91 -2.46 12.59
CA MET A 456 4.87 -1.02 12.84
C MET A 456 5.51 -0.22 11.69
N ALA A 457 6.58 -0.73 11.07
CA ALA A 457 7.21 -0.13 9.89
C ALA A 457 6.22 -0.04 8.72
N MET A 458 5.47 -1.11 8.44
CA MET A 458 4.44 -1.13 7.39
C MET A 458 3.33 -0.09 7.65
N LEU A 459 2.87 0.03 8.90
CA LEU A 459 1.88 1.03 9.30
C LEU A 459 2.42 2.45 9.17
N LEU A 460 3.68 2.70 9.60
CA LEU A 460 4.35 4.00 9.47
C LEU A 460 4.49 4.41 8.00
N GLY A 461 4.89 3.48 7.13
CA GLY A 461 5.01 3.69 5.69
C GLY A 461 3.67 4.05 5.06
N ARG A 462 2.64 3.23 5.29
CA ARG A 462 1.29 3.41 4.73
C ARG A 462 0.63 4.71 5.16
N LEU A 463 0.80 5.08 6.42
CA LEU A 463 0.24 6.30 7.03
C LEU A 463 1.14 7.53 6.86
N GLU A 464 2.26 7.42 6.13
CA GLU A 464 3.20 8.52 5.92
C GLU A 464 3.73 9.14 7.22
N ILE A 465 4.00 8.32 8.23
CA ILE A 465 4.62 8.66 9.51
C ILE A 465 3.73 9.52 10.42
N PHE A 466 3.27 10.69 9.93
CA PHE A 466 2.63 11.71 10.77
C PHE A 466 1.37 11.27 11.52
N PRO A 467 0.39 10.54 10.93
CA PRO A 467 -0.79 10.11 11.66
C PRO A 467 -0.47 9.26 12.88
N LEU A 468 0.45 8.30 12.73
CA LEU A 468 0.86 7.41 13.83
C LEU A 468 1.66 8.19 14.88
N TRP A 469 2.56 9.08 14.45
CA TRP A 469 3.32 9.94 15.35
C TRP A 469 2.41 10.84 16.20
N PHE A 470 1.42 11.48 15.57
CA PHE A 470 0.44 12.30 16.29
C PHE A 470 -0.45 11.47 17.22
N ALA A 471 -0.84 10.26 16.83
CA ALA A 471 -1.65 9.38 17.68
C ALA A 471 -0.91 8.99 18.97
N LEU A 472 0.41 8.80 18.91
CA LEU A 472 1.26 8.45 20.05
C LEU A 472 1.72 9.66 20.87
N SER A 473 1.67 10.89 20.32
CA SER A 473 2.15 12.09 21.01
C SER A 473 1.21 12.53 22.14
N PRO A 474 1.70 12.69 23.38
CA PRO A 474 0.89 13.17 24.52
C PRO A 474 0.26 14.55 24.27
N SER A 475 0.93 15.41 23.51
CA SER A 475 0.45 16.77 23.19
C SER A 475 -0.85 16.76 22.35
N THR A 476 -1.07 15.70 21.57
CA THR A 476 -2.30 15.53 20.78
C THR A 476 -3.51 15.28 21.66
N TRP A 477 -3.32 14.60 22.80
CA TRP A 477 -4.37 14.25 23.75
C TRP A 477 -4.66 15.33 24.79
N SER A 478 -3.79 16.32 24.90
CA SER A 478 -3.95 17.49 25.77
C SER A 478 -5.10 18.39 25.30
N LYS A 479 -5.78 19.03 26.25
CA LYS A 479 -6.90 19.97 26.01
C LYS A 479 -6.43 21.38 25.65
N LYS A 480 -5.14 21.61 25.37
CA LYS A 480 -4.69 22.94 24.95
C LYS A 480 -5.13 23.28 23.54
#